data_b2b79fe47821c7964e3ec2e5621fbe8b
#
_entry.id   b2b79fe47821c7964e3ec2e5621fbe8b
#
_cell.length_a   1.000
_cell.length_b   1.000
_cell.length_c   1.000
_cell.angle_alpha   90.00
_cell.angle_beta   90.00
_cell.angle_gamma   90.00
#
_symmetry.space_group_name_H-M   'P 1'
#
loop_
_entity.id
_entity.type
_entity.pdbx_description
1 polymer ?
#
loop_
_entity_poly.entity_id
_entity_poly.type
_entity_poly.pdbx_seq_one_letter_code
_entity_poly.pdbx_strand_id
1 'polypeptide(L)'
;MTPKKAPEAREVLCEVRHVSHDFILPNGKPLRVLEDISVAVARNEVVALLGPSGSGKSTVLRILAGLIKPSQGEVLYHGQPLVGLNPGVAIVFQSFALYPWLTVRQNVETVLEVRGVPKPDALERADQAIARVGLGGFEDAYPRELSGGMKQRVGMARALVVDPEILFMDEPFSQVDALTAESLRAEVLDIWSRKERNPSSILMVSHDIREVAFMADRIVVLGGNNPARIRTILRDELPRPRDYQSLECVALINQLHGVITGSELPDVAPAAASDDAGFGQPLPHVSPGEIVGLLEYLDARGGKSDVFRIAAQTNHEFGQLITIVKAAEMLNFVDTPKSAVLLQPEGRRFVQAAPDERKAIWRAQLLRLSLFSEIAAVLRKQRKHVIDRDFVLETIVLRMPQENYEKVFETFVGWARFGELFAYDEKIGMISRYERRRSGATAAVVEAPEAPPPPPLPQ
;
A
#
# COMPACT_ATOMS: atom_id res chain seq x y z
N MET A 1 33.80 30.55 1.07
CA MET A 1 32.50 30.00 1.55
C MET A 1 31.53 31.18 1.58
N THR A 2 30.72 31.31 0.55
CA THR A 2 29.62 32.30 0.53
C THR A 2 28.49 31.79 1.42
N PRO A 3 27.91 32.61 2.29
CA PRO A 3 26.82 32.17 3.17
C PRO A 3 25.60 31.78 2.30
N LYS A 4 25.08 30.57 2.53
CA LYS A 4 23.82 30.10 1.94
C LYS A 4 22.72 31.10 2.35
N LYS A 5 22.17 31.83 1.36
CA LYS A 5 21.06 32.78 1.55
C LYS A 5 19.91 32.01 2.24
N ALA A 6 19.39 32.53 3.32
CA ALA A 6 18.21 31.95 3.98
C ALA A 6 17.09 31.82 2.95
N PRO A 7 16.33 30.73 2.91
CA PRO A 7 15.25 30.56 1.96
C PRO A 7 14.23 31.67 2.18
N GLU A 8 14.01 32.48 1.13
CA GLU A 8 12.92 33.46 1.11
C GLU A 8 11.62 32.74 1.44
N ALA A 9 10.82 33.29 2.35
CA ALA A 9 9.52 32.71 2.73
C ALA A 9 8.65 32.63 1.45
N ARG A 10 8.35 31.41 1.02
CA ARG A 10 7.49 31.18 -0.15
C ARG A 10 6.08 31.67 0.16
N GLU A 11 5.43 32.30 -0.81
CA GLU A 11 4.02 32.69 -0.72
C GLU A 11 3.14 31.45 -0.49
N VAL A 12 2.30 31.46 0.54
CA VAL A 12 1.31 30.39 0.80
C VAL A 12 0.09 30.66 -0.07
N LEU A 13 -0.25 29.70 -0.92
CA LEU A 13 -1.39 29.79 -1.84
C LEU A 13 -2.67 29.31 -1.18
N CYS A 14 -2.66 28.15 -0.55
CA CYS A 14 -3.79 27.65 0.23
C CYS A 14 -3.30 26.89 1.46
N GLU A 15 -4.14 26.89 2.51
CA GLU A 15 -3.82 26.19 3.75
C GLU A 15 -5.07 25.80 4.54
N VAL A 16 -4.93 24.75 5.34
CA VAL A 16 -5.84 24.40 6.43
C VAL A 16 -5.13 24.64 7.74
N ARG A 17 -5.84 25.24 8.74
CA ARG A 17 -5.33 25.52 10.08
C ARG A 17 -6.22 24.87 11.11
N HIS A 18 -5.62 24.03 11.95
CA HIS A 18 -6.27 23.34 13.07
C HIS A 18 -7.58 22.63 12.66
N VAL A 19 -7.61 22.02 11.46
CA VAL A 19 -8.80 21.40 10.92
C VAL A 19 -9.06 20.05 11.56
N SER A 20 -10.29 19.88 12.07
CA SER A 20 -10.86 18.59 12.45
C SER A 20 -12.14 18.34 11.64
N HIS A 21 -12.41 17.07 11.32
CA HIS A 21 -13.59 16.71 10.52
C HIS A 21 -14.24 15.43 11.02
N ASP A 22 -15.55 15.50 11.17
CA ASP A 22 -16.42 14.40 11.58
C ASP A 22 -17.42 14.08 10.46
N PHE A 23 -17.50 12.82 10.07
CA PHE A 23 -18.59 12.31 9.23
C PHE A 23 -19.73 11.81 10.12
N ILE A 24 -20.97 12.04 9.70
CA ILE A 24 -22.13 11.46 10.37
C ILE A 24 -22.45 10.11 9.75
N LEU A 25 -22.34 9.05 10.53
CA LEU A 25 -22.68 7.70 10.10
C LEU A 25 -24.20 7.53 9.93
N PRO A 26 -24.68 6.52 9.18
CA PRO A 26 -26.11 6.26 9.00
C PRO A 26 -26.88 6.05 10.32
N ASN A 27 -26.20 5.66 11.39
CA ASN A 27 -26.79 5.51 12.73
C ASN A 27 -26.79 6.82 13.54
N GLY A 28 -26.45 7.96 12.91
CA GLY A 28 -26.41 9.28 13.52
C GLY A 28 -25.17 9.55 14.41
N LYS A 29 -24.24 8.58 14.56
CA LYS A 29 -23.04 8.79 15.36
C LYS A 29 -21.96 9.53 14.56
N PRO A 30 -21.25 10.51 15.16
CA PRO A 30 -20.10 11.14 14.53
C PRO A 30 -18.90 10.17 14.48
N LEU A 31 -18.27 10.08 13.33
CA LEU A 31 -16.97 9.41 13.14
C LEU A 31 -15.93 10.48 12.87
N ARG A 32 -15.05 10.74 13.85
CA ARG A 32 -13.93 11.66 13.65
C ARG A 32 -12.88 11.04 12.75
N VAL A 33 -12.66 11.67 11.59
CA VAL A 33 -11.69 11.20 10.60
C VAL A 33 -10.39 11.99 10.64
N LEU A 34 -10.47 13.30 10.90
CA LEU A 34 -9.31 14.19 10.99
C LEU A 34 -9.31 14.91 12.34
N GLU A 35 -8.13 15.10 12.92
CA GLU A 35 -7.95 15.84 14.18
C GLU A 35 -6.71 16.72 14.12
N ASP A 36 -6.93 18.02 14.29
CA ASP A 36 -5.89 19.06 14.38
C ASP A 36 -4.89 19.05 13.21
N ILE A 37 -5.40 19.03 11.98
CA ILE A 37 -4.59 19.05 10.76
C ILE A 37 -4.28 20.49 10.36
N SER A 38 -2.98 20.81 10.22
CA SER A 38 -2.50 22.09 9.69
C SER A 38 -1.51 21.83 8.54
N VAL A 39 -1.91 22.15 7.30
CA VAL A 39 -1.13 21.95 6.08
C VAL A 39 -1.28 23.16 5.17
N ALA A 40 -0.17 23.67 4.67
CA ALA A 40 -0.15 24.76 3.69
C ALA A 40 0.45 24.25 2.37
N VAL A 41 0.06 24.82 1.26
CA VAL A 41 0.68 24.67 -0.09
C VAL A 41 1.25 26.01 -0.51
N ALA A 42 2.57 26.06 -0.67
CA ALA A 42 3.26 27.26 -1.06
C ALA A 42 3.52 27.28 -2.57
N ARG A 43 3.77 28.46 -3.12
CA ARG A 43 4.13 28.67 -4.54
C ARG A 43 5.43 27.94 -4.88
N ASN A 44 5.47 27.35 -6.06
CA ASN A 44 6.61 26.57 -6.57
C ASN A 44 7.02 25.42 -5.64
N GLU A 45 6.02 24.66 -5.16
CA GLU A 45 6.21 23.51 -4.29
C GLU A 45 5.33 22.34 -4.74
N VAL A 46 5.88 21.14 -4.69
CA VAL A 46 5.12 19.88 -4.77
C VAL A 46 4.98 19.33 -3.37
N VAL A 47 3.76 19.32 -2.84
CA VAL A 47 3.43 18.77 -1.51
C VAL A 47 2.77 17.43 -1.67
N ALA A 48 3.21 16.42 -0.92
CA ALA A 48 2.54 15.13 -0.87
C ALA A 48 1.91 14.88 0.50
N LEU A 49 0.67 14.39 0.50
CA LEU A 49 0.03 13.77 1.65
C LEU A 49 0.22 12.25 1.55
N LEU A 50 1.01 11.68 2.44
CA LEU A 50 1.37 10.26 2.47
C LEU A 50 0.77 9.58 3.69
N GLY A 51 0.33 8.34 3.55
CA GLY A 51 -0.20 7.55 4.68
C GLY A 51 -1.03 6.35 4.20
N PRO A 52 -1.40 5.44 5.11
CA PRO A 52 -2.18 4.24 4.78
C PRO A 52 -3.55 4.59 4.22
N SER A 53 -4.20 3.63 3.56
CA SER A 53 -5.59 3.78 3.11
C SER A 53 -6.50 4.08 4.31
N GLY A 54 -7.47 4.99 4.11
CA GLY A 54 -8.37 5.40 5.20
C GLY A 54 -7.81 6.47 6.17
N SER A 55 -6.55 6.92 6.03
CA SER A 55 -5.95 7.95 6.90
C SER A 55 -6.42 9.39 6.59
N GLY A 56 -7.51 9.58 5.89
CA GLY A 56 -8.12 10.90 5.67
C GLY A 56 -7.42 11.81 4.65
N LYS A 57 -6.43 11.35 3.89
CA LYS A 57 -5.68 12.14 2.88
C LYS A 57 -6.60 12.84 1.87
N SER A 58 -7.48 12.06 1.22
CA SER A 58 -8.45 12.61 0.25
C SER A 58 -9.46 13.54 0.92
N THR A 59 -9.75 13.37 2.21
CA THR A 59 -10.59 14.30 2.97
C THR A 59 -9.90 15.64 3.15
N VAL A 60 -8.60 15.67 3.49
CA VAL A 60 -7.80 16.91 3.58
C VAL A 60 -7.77 17.62 2.22
N LEU A 61 -7.50 16.87 1.14
CA LEU A 61 -7.49 17.42 -0.23
C LEU A 61 -8.84 18.05 -0.58
N ARG A 62 -9.95 17.36 -0.30
CA ARG A 62 -11.30 17.86 -0.59
C ARG A 62 -11.69 19.07 0.27
N ILE A 63 -11.19 19.16 1.49
CA ILE A 63 -11.36 20.35 2.35
C ILE A 63 -10.59 21.54 1.76
N LEU A 64 -9.32 21.39 1.37
CA LEU A 64 -8.52 22.41 0.70
C LEU A 64 -9.13 22.88 -0.62
N ALA A 65 -9.81 21.97 -1.34
CA ALA A 65 -10.53 22.30 -2.57
C ALA A 65 -11.87 23.00 -2.33
N GLY A 66 -12.34 23.10 -1.07
CA GLY A 66 -13.63 23.67 -0.74
C GLY A 66 -14.82 22.74 -1.04
N LEU A 67 -14.58 21.46 -1.35
CA LEU A 67 -15.63 20.47 -1.61
C LEU A 67 -16.27 19.96 -0.32
N ILE A 68 -15.52 19.99 0.79
CA ILE A 68 -16.00 19.59 2.11
C ILE A 68 -15.68 20.74 3.08
N LYS A 69 -16.69 21.18 3.83
CA LYS A 69 -16.50 22.13 4.91
C LYS A 69 -15.98 21.38 6.15
N PRO A 70 -14.88 21.80 6.76
CA PRO A 70 -14.38 21.17 7.99
C PRO A 70 -15.38 21.37 9.15
N SER A 71 -15.38 20.43 10.11
CA SER A 71 -16.19 20.56 11.33
C SER A 71 -15.62 21.58 12.30
N GLN A 72 -14.28 21.74 12.31
CA GLN A 72 -13.53 22.73 13.12
C GLN A 72 -12.32 23.22 12.34
N GLY A 73 -11.78 24.37 12.71
CA GLY A 73 -10.65 24.99 12.04
C GLY A 73 -11.07 25.85 10.86
N GLU A 74 -10.09 26.30 10.08
CA GLU A 74 -10.30 27.19 8.95
C GLU A 74 -9.53 26.77 7.71
N VAL A 75 -10.04 27.16 6.55
CA VAL A 75 -9.41 26.98 5.23
C VAL A 75 -9.15 28.37 4.65
N LEU A 76 -7.92 28.61 4.23
CA LEU A 76 -7.52 29.90 3.65
C LEU A 76 -7.01 29.70 2.22
N TYR A 77 -7.33 30.68 1.36
CA TYR A 77 -6.77 30.83 0.02
C TYR A 77 -6.21 32.24 -0.11
N HIS A 78 -4.93 32.36 -0.44
CA HIS A 78 -4.16 33.62 -0.39
C HIS A 78 -4.35 34.39 0.93
N GLY A 79 -4.34 33.66 2.05
CA GLY A 79 -4.50 34.22 3.41
C GLY A 79 -5.91 34.70 3.74
N GLN A 80 -6.90 34.54 2.84
CA GLN A 80 -8.30 34.89 3.07
C GLN A 80 -9.14 33.65 3.33
N PRO A 81 -10.15 33.71 4.21
CA PRO A 81 -11.06 32.58 4.44
C PRO A 81 -11.71 32.09 3.15
N LEU A 82 -11.59 30.79 2.86
CA LEU A 82 -12.18 30.18 1.69
C LEU A 82 -13.69 29.99 1.85
N VAL A 83 -14.47 30.58 0.94
CA VAL A 83 -15.93 30.41 0.87
C VAL A 83 -16.30 29.67 -0.42
N GLY A 84 -16.88 28.47 -0.28
CA GLY A 84 -17.22 27.63 -1.43
C GLY A 84 -16.00 26.93 -2.03
N LEU A 85 -16.04 26.71 -3.36
CA LEU A 85 -14.95 26.05 -4.09
C LEU A 85 -13.73 26.95 -4.20
N ASN A 86 -12.54 26.34 -4.11
CA ASN A 86 -11.29 27.05 -4.29
C ASN A 86 -11.10 27.40 -5.77
N PRO A 87 -11.08 28.71 -6.14
CA PRO A 87 -11.04 29.13 -7.55
C PRO A 87 -9.72 28.84 -8.24
N GLY A 88 -8.62 28.73 -7.49
CA GLY A 88 -7.26 28.50 -8.02
C GLY A 88 -6.94 27.01 -8.20
N VAL A 89 -7.84 26.09 -7.85
CA VAL A 89 -7.56 24.66 -7.82
C VAL A 89 -8.28 23.92 -8.94
N ALA A 90 -7.59 22.96 -9.57
CA ALA A 90 -8.23 21.89 -10.34
C ALA A 90 -7.81 20.52 -9.78
N ILE A 91 -8.68 19.51 -9.92
CA ILE A 91 -8.49 18.18 -9.33
C ILE A 91 -8.37 17.13 -10.42
N VAL A 92 -7.34 16.30 -10.31
CA VAL A 92 -7.22 15.02 -11.03
C VAL A 92 -7.65 13.91 -10.07
N PHE A 93 -8.72 13.19 -10.41
CA PHE A 93 -9.30 12.15 -9.59
C PHE A 93 -8.69 10.78 -9.85
N GLN A 94 -8.68 9.92 -8.86
CA GLN A 94 -8.21 8.54 -8.93
C GLN A 94 -8.91 7.72 -10.03
N SER A 95 -10.23 7.84 -10.17
CA SER A 95 -11.06 7.08 -11.12
C SER A 95 -11.16 7.73 -12.51
N PHE A 96 -10.22 8.58 -12.92
CA PHE A 96 -10.24 9.38 -14.16
C PHE A 96 -11.45 10.32 -14.27
N ALA A 97 -12.61 9.93 -13.75
CA ALA A 97 -13.87 10.66 -13.75
C ALA A 97 -14.29 11.20 -15.14
N LEU A 98 -14.03 10.41 -16.19
CA LEU A 98 -14.40 10.77 -17.57
C LEU A 98 -15.87 10.46 -17.84
N TYR A 99 -16.50 11.31 -18.65
CA TYR A 99 -17.84 11.06 -19.19
C TYR A 99 -17.72 10.04 -20.33
N PRO A 100 -18.21 8.80 -20.18
CA PRO A 100 -17.97 7.73 -21.16
C PRO A 100 -18.66 7.91 -22.50
N TRP A 101 -19.68 8.78 -22.56
CA TRP A 101 -20.43 9.15 -23.76
C TRP A 101 -19.91 10.38 -24.49
N LEU A 102 -18.89 11.06 -23.97
CA LEU A 102 -18.22 12.19 -24.58
C LEU A 102 -16.88 11.77 -25.15
N THR A 103 -16.45 12.41 -26.26
CA THR A 103 -15.10 12.23 -26.81
C THR A 103 -14.03 12.84 -25.87
N VAL A 104 -12.77 12.62 -26.15
CA VAL A 104 -11.65 13.24 -25.43
C VAL A 104 -11.79 14.75 -25.42
N ARG A 105 -11.98 15.38 -26.60
CA ARG A 105 -12.19 16.82 -26.73
C ARG A 105 -13.36 17.30 -25.92
N GLN A 106 -14.54 16.67 -26.06
CA GLN A 106 -15.73 17.04 -25.30
C GLN A 106 -15.56 16.90 -23.79
N ASN A 107 -14.84 15.88 -23.31
CA ASN A 107 -14.50 15.76 -21.90
C ASN A 107 -13.67 16.94 -21.38
N VAL A 108 -12.79 17.51 -22.20
CA VAL A 108 -11.96 18.65 -21.83
C VAL A 108 -12.75 19.96 -21.99
N GLU A 109 -13.52 20.13 -23.04
CA GLU A 109 -14.35 21.32 -23.28
C GLU A 109 -15.39 21.57 -22.21
N THR A 110 -16.03 20.51 -21.67
CA THR A 110 -17.14 20.61 -20.70
C THR A 110 -16.84 21.55 -19.53
N VAL A 111 -15.60 21.55 -19.02
CA VAL A 111 -15.24 22.43 -17.89
C VAL A 111 -15.12 23.92 -18.30
N LEU A 112 -14.80 24.19 -19.55
CA LEU A 112 -14.73 25.54 -20.10
C LEU A 112 -16.14 26.06 -20.40
N GLU A 113 -17.04 25.21 -20.91
CA GLU A 113 -18.45 25.54 -21.14
C GLU A 113 -19.13 25.95 -19.84
N VAL A 114 -18.94 25.18 -18.74
CA VAL A 114 -19.47 25.52 -17.41
C VAL A 114 -18.96 26.86 -16.90
N ARG A 115 -17.75 27.26 -17.30
CA ARG A 115 -17.17 28.59 -16.98
C ARG A 115 -17.62 29.70 -17.92
N GLY A 116 -18.49 29.42 -18.90
CA GLY A 116 -19.02 30.40 -19.85
C GLY A 116 -18.01 30.82 -20.93
N VAL A 117 -16.97 30.04 -21.19
CA VAL A 117 -16.00 30.33 -22.27
C VAL A 117 -16.69 30.12 -23.61
N PRO A 118 -16.58 31.08 -24.58
CA PRO A 118 -17.15 30.96 -25.91
C PRO A 118 -16.67 29.68 -26.61
N LYS A 119 -17.56 29.01 -27.36
CA LYS A 119 -17.30 27.71 -27.96
C LYS A 119 -16.03 27.66 -28.85
N PRO A 120 -15.73 28.67 -29.71
CA PRO A 120 -14.50 28.66 -30.51
C PRO A 120 -13.22 28.66 -29.65
N ASP A 121 -13.22 29.47 -28.56
CA ASP A 121 -12.09 29.59 -27.65
C ASP A 121 -11.96 28.31 -26.79
N ALA A 122 -13.08 27.70 -26.40
CA ALA A 122 -13.11 26.46 -25.66
C ALA A 122 -12.51 25.31 -26.47
N LEU A 123 -12.85 25.22 -27.76
CA LEU A 123 -12.31 24.23 -28.69
C LEU A 123 -10.78 24.35 -28.82
N GLU A 124 -10.28 25.57 -29.12
CA GLU A 124 -8.86 25.83 -29.29
C GLU A 124 -8.07 25.48 -28.00
N ARG A 125 -8.58 25.93 -26.85
CA ARG A 125 -7.95 25.63 -25.54
C ARG A 125 -7.98 24.15 -25.21
N ALA A 126 -9.06 23.44 -25.55
CA ALA A 126 -9.15 21.99 -25.34
C ALA A 126 -8.12 21.24 -26.18
N ASP A 127 -7.99 21.58 -27.49
CA ASP A 127 -7.02 20.96 -28.38
C ASP A 127 -5.58 21.22 -27.90
N GLN A 128 -5.28 22.43 -27.45
CA GLN A 128 -3.96 22.77 -26.86
C GLN A 128 -3.70 21.97 -25.58
N ALA A 129 -4.69 21.79 -24.69
CA ALA A 129 -4.53 21.01 -23.47
C ALA A 129 -4.33 19.52 -23.78
N ILE A 130 -5.05 18.98 -24.76
CA ILE A 130 -4.91 17.59 -25.22
C ILE A 130 -3.50 17.36 -25.82
N ALA A 131 -3.04 18.27 -26.67
CA ALA A 131 -1.69 18.19 -27.21
C ALA A 131 -0.61 18.30 -26.12
N ARG A 132 -0.82 19.14 -25.08
CA ARG A 132 0.10 19.32 -23.95
C ARG A 132 0.32 18.05 -23.14
N VAL A 133 -0.68 17.15 -23.07
CA VAL A 133 -0.58 15.84 -22.40
C VAL A 133 -0.28 14.69 -23.38
N GLY A 134 0.17 14.97 -24.59
CA GLY A 134 0.61 13.98 -25.57
C GLY A 134 -0.51 13.12 -26.15
N LEU A 135 -1.74 13.67 -26.24
CA LEU A 135 -2.91 12.98 -26.82
C LEU A 135 -3.35 13.57 -28.17
N GLY A 136 -2.48 14.35 -28.83
CA GLY A 136 -2.76 14.86 -30.19
C GLY A 136 -3.09 13.70 -31.15
N GLY A 137 -4.18 13.85 -31.90
CA GLY A 137 -4.72 12.82 -32.80
C GLY A 137 -5.76 11.89 -32.19
N PHE A 138 -6.05 12.02 -30.88
CA PHE A 138 -7.08 11.23 -30.16
C PHE A 138 -8.28 12.09 -29.74
N GLU A 139 -8.43 13.28 -30.27
CA GLU A 139 -9.45 14.24 -29.86
C GLU A 139 -10.88 13.72 -29.99
N ASP A 140 -11.14 12.93 -31.03
CA ASP A 140 -12.45 12.37 -31.35
C ASP A 140 -12.67 10.95 -30.80
N ALA A 141 -11.65 10.36 -30.13
CA ALA A 141 -11.77 9.05 -29.49
C ALA A 141 -12.66 9.10 -28.25
N TYR A 142 -13.36 8.00 -27.95
CA TYR A 142 -14.13 7.83 -26.73
C TYR A 142 -13.30 7.17 -25.63
N PRO A 143 -13.64 7.37 -24.34
CA PRO A 143 -12.91 6.76 -23.23
C PRO A 143 -12.75 5.22 -23.32
N ARG A 144 -13.73 4.51 -23.89
CA ARG A 144 -13.65 3.06 -24.09
C ARG A 144 -12.53 2.61 -25.05
N GLU A 145 -12.06 3.52 -25.92
CA GLU A 145 -11.04 3.28 -26.93
C GLU A 145 -9.63 3.59 -26.41
N LEU A 146 -9.51 4.09 -25.18
CA LEU A 146 -8.28 4.54 -24.57
C LEU A 146 -7.73 3.54 -23.56
N SER A 147 -6.40 3.43 -23.47
CA SER A 147 -5.71 2.76 -22.38
C SER A 147 -5.91 3.49 -21.03
N GLY A 148 -5.57 2.84 -19.91
CA GLY A 148 -5.61 3.46 -18.58
C GLY A 148 -4.79 4.74 -18.49
N GLY A 149 -3.56 4.71 -19.01
CA GLY A 149 -2.69 5.88 -19.05
C GLY A 149 -3.23 7.01 -19.93
N MET A 150 -3.83 6.70 -21.07
CA MET A 150 -4.48 7.70 -21.92
C MET A 150 -5.69 8.34 -21.21
N LYS A 151 -6.51 7.55 -20.50
CA LYS A 151 -7.62 8.09 -19.70
C LYS A 151 -7.12 9.04 -18.61
N GLN A 152 -5.99 8.71 -17.96
CA GLN A 152 -5.38 9.60 -16.97
C GLN A 152 -4.92 10.91 -17.60
N ARG A 153 -4.31 10.86 -18.77
CA ARG A 153 -3.91 12.07 -19.54
C ARG A 153 -5.11 12.94 -19.91
N VAL A 154 -6.26 12.35 -20.27
CA VAL A 154 -7.51 13.13 -20.50
C VAL A 154 -7.96 13.81 -19.20
N GLY A 155 -7.92 13.12 -18.06
CA GLY A 155 -8.19 13.72 -16.75
C GLY A 155 -7.26 14.88 -16.42
N MET A 156 -5.98 14.75 -16.76
CA MET A 156 -4.99 15.83 -16.61
C MET A 156 -5.26 17.01 -17.56
N ALA A 157 -5.55 16.74 -18.84
CA ALA A 157 -5.91 17.80 -19.81
C ALA A 157 -7.11 18.60 -19.33
N ARG A 158 -8.15 17.90 -18.83
CA ARG A 158 -9.35 18.52 -18.24
C ARG A 158 -9.03 19.40 -17.03
N ALA A 159 -8.09 19.00 -16.19
CA ALA A 159 -7.66 19.80 -15.05
C ALA A 159 -6.80 20.99 -15.48
N LEU A 160 -5.93 20.84 -16.48
CA LEU A 160 -5.01 21.87 -16.95
C LEU A 160 -5.65 22.92 -17.85
N VAL A 161 -6.76 22.59 -18.56
CA VAL A 161 -7.40 23.50 -19.52
C VAL A 161 -7.95 24.77 -18.87
N VAL A 162 -8.25 24.72 -17.57
CA VAL A 162 -8.75 25.87 -16.79
C VAL A 162 -7.62 26.74 -16.23
N ASP A 163 -6.36 26.42 -16.54
CA ASP A 163 -5.15 27.12 -16.10
C ASP A 163 -5.08 27.30 -14.56
N PRO A 164 -5.17 26.19 -13.77
CA PRO A 164 -5.24 26.28 -12.33
C PRO A 164 -3.92 26.73 -11.72
N GLU A 165 -3.98 27.55 -10.66
CA GLU A 165 -2.78 27.94 -9.91
C GLU A 165 -2.17 26.75 -9.16
N ILE A 166 -3.01 25.85 -8.65
CA ILE A 166 -2.61 24.63 -7.92
C ILE A 166 -3.28 23.41 -8.55
N LEU A 167 -2.52 22.38 -8.86
CA LEU A 167 -3.03 21.09 -9.30
C LEU A 167 -3.13 20.15 -8.10
N PHE A 168 -4.35 19.70 -7.79
CA PHE A 168 -4.60 18.65 -6.81
C PHE A 168 -4.70 17.31 -7.50
N MET A 169 -4.07 16.27 -6.93
CA MET A 169 -4.07 14.92 -7.49
C MET A 169 -4.41 13.91 -6.38
N ASP A 170 -5.54 13.22 -6.51
CA ASP A 170 -6.00 12.19 -5.58
C ASP A 170 -5.63 10.80 -6.12
N GLU A 171 -4.55 10.21 -5.65
CA GLU A 171 -3.98 8.91 -6.07
C GLU A 171 -3.87 8.76 -7.61
N PRO A 172 -3.19 9.69 -8.31
CA PRO A 172 -3.30 9.84 -9.75
C PRO A 172 -2.72 8.68 -10.58
N PHE A 173 -1.88 7.83 -9.99
CA PHE A 173 -1.18 6.77 -10.72
C PHE A 173 -1.60 5.35 -10.29
N SER A 174 -2.53 5.23 -9.34
CA SER A 174 -2.91 3.94 -8.76
C SER A 174 -3.66 3.00 -9.72
N GLN A 175 -4.21 3.51 -10.83
CA GLN A 175 -5.01 2.73 -11.80
C GLN A 175 -4.29 2.49 -13.13
N VAL A 176 -2.99 2.76 -13.19
CA VAL A 176 -2.17 2.53 -14.38
C VAL A 176 -1.02 1.58 -14.05
N ASP A 177 -0.52 0.87 -15.08
CA ASP A 177 0.64 -0.01 -14.91
C ASP A 177 1.91 0.78 -14.54
N ALA A 178 2.90 0.09 -13.96
CA ALA A 178 4.08 0.70 -13.39
C ALA A 178 4.90 1.55 -14.39
N LEU A 179 5.07 1.06 -15.64
CA LEU A 179 5.83 1.78 -16.67
C LEU A 179 5.10 3.04 -17.13
N THR A 180 3.79 2.93 -17.34
CA THR A 180 2.95 4.07 -17.68
C THR A 180 2.92 5.10 -16.55
N ALA A 181 2.84 4.66 -15.29
CA ALA A 181 2.88 5.52 -14.11
C ALA A 181 4.20 6.30 -14.02
N GLU A 182 5.34 5.66 -14.30
CA GLU A 182 6.65 6.32 -14.32
C GLU A 182 6.73 7.43 -15.38
N SER A 183 6.27 7.12 -16.61
CA SER A 183 6.18 8.12 -17.69
C SER A 183 5.27 9.29 -17.33
N LEU A 184 4.09 9.02 -16.74
CA LEU A 184 3.15 10.05 -16.33
C LEU A 184 3.70 10.96 -15.22
N ARG A 185 4.43 10.40 -14.24
CA ARG A 185 5.09 11.19 -13.18
C ARG A 185 6.11 12.16 -13.75
N ALA A 186 6.96 11.67 -14.66
CA ALA A 186 7.96 12.53 -15.33
C ALA A 186 7.28 13.65 -16.12
N GLU A 187 6.20 13.36 -16.84
CA GLU A 187 5.44 14.32 -17.63
C GLU A 187 4.76 15.39 -16.76
N VAL A 188 4.14 15.00 -15.64
CA VAL A 188 3.56 15.93 -14.67
C VAL A 188 4.62 16.89 -14.13
N LEU A 189 5.80 16.38 -13.79
CA LEU A 189 6.91 17.21 -13.32
C LEU A 189 7.47 18.12 -14.42
N ASP A 190 7.52 17.67 -15.69
CA ASP A 190 7.91 18.52 -16.82
C ASP A 190 6.91 19.66 -17.02
N ILE A 191 5.60 19.36 -16.99
CA ILE A 191 4.54 20.38 -17.08
C ILE A 191 4.67 21.41 -15.96
N TRP A 192 4.91 20.97 -14.73
CA TRP A 192 5.05 21.83 -13.56
C TRP A 192 6.38 22.64 -13.58
N SER A 193 7.46 22.06 -14.08
CA SER A 193 8.78 22.70 -14.07
C SER A 193 8.89 23.91 -14.98
N ARG A 194 7.98 24.05 -15.95
CA ARG A 194 7.87 25.19 -16.86
C ARG A 194 7.26 26.39 -16.14
N LYS A 195 8.03 26.99 -15.24
CA LYS A 195 7.63 28.03 -14.26
C LYS A 195 6.95 29.29 -14.84
N GLU A 196 6.92 29.43 -16.15
CA GLU A 196 6.27 30.57 -16.86
C GLU A 196 4.74 30.36 -16.98
N ARG A 197 4.19 29.19 -16.62
CA ARG A 197 2.78 28.84 -16.76
C ARG A 197 2.29 28.06 -15.54
N ASN A 198 0.99 28.13 -15.29
CA ASN A 198 0.33 27.30 -14.30
C ASN A 198 0.32 25.79 -14.69
N PRO A 199 0.24 24.87 -13.72
CA PRO A 199 0.17 25.12 -12.29
C PRO A 199 1.51 25.51 -11.68
N SER A 200 1.48 26.49 -10.76
CA SER A 200 2.68 26.87 -10.00
C SER A 200 3.02 25.84 -8.92
N SER A 201 2.03 25.12 -8.39
CA SER A 201 2.21 24.17 -7.31
C SER A 201 1.33 22.92 -7.49
N ILE A 202 1.75 21.84 -6.84
CA ILE A 202 1.02 20.57 -6.85
C ILE A 202 0.79 20.12 -5.41
N LEU A 203 -0.44 19.65 -5.12
CA LEU A 203 -0.73 18.85 -3.94
C LEU A 203 -1.15 17.46 -4.39
N MET A 204 -0.39 16.44 -4.02
CA MET A 204 -0.73 15.06 -4.34
C MET A 204 -1.06 14.24 -3.10
N VAL A 205 -1.99 13.33 -3.25
CA VAL A 205 -2.29 12.27 -2.29
C VAL A 205 -1.77 10.95 -2.85
N SER A 206 -0.99 10.23 -2.07
CA SER A 206 -0.54 8.89 -2.43
C SER A 206 -0.37 8.02 -1.18
N HIS A 207 -0.45 6.72 -1.37
CA HIS A 207 -0.01 5.70 -0.41
C HIS A 207 1.32 5.06 -0.83
N ASP A 208 1.83 5.38 -2.03
CA ASP A 208 3.10 4.88 -2.56
C ASP A 208 4.25 5.82 -2.16
N ILE A 209 5.15 5.29 -1.33
CA ILE A 209 6.34 6.01 -0.84
C ILE A 209 7.27 6.40 -1.99
N ARG A 210 7.40 5.56 -3.03
CA ARG A 210 8.29 5.81 -4.17
C ARG A 210 7.80 6.98 -5.01
N GLU A 211 6.49 7.04 -5.28
CA GLU A 211 5.89 8.19 -5.97
C GLU A 211 6.18 9.49 -5.24
N VAL A 212 5.96 9.47 -3.93
CA VAL A 212 6.14 10.65 -3.09
C VAL A 212 7.61 11.09 -3.03
N ALA A 213 8.53 10.13 -2.83
CA ALA A 213 9.98 10.42 -2.82
C ALA A 213 10.47 10.97 -4.17
N PHE A 214 9.88 10.56 -5.29
CA PHE A 214 10.24 11.06 -6.61
C PHE A 214 9.69 12.47 -6.89
N MET A 215 8.45 12.75 -6.46
CA MET A 215 7.72 13.93 -6.89
C MET A 215 7.75 15.09 -5.88
N ALA A 216 7.73 14.81 -4.56
CA ALA A 216 7.43 15.83 -3.57
C ALA A 216 8.66 16.59 -3.08
N ASP A 217 8.53 17.90 -2.86
CA ASP A 217 9.51 18.73 -2.13
C ASP A 217 9.24 18.71 -0.63
N ARG A 218 7.98 18.49 -0.25
CA ARG A 218 7.55 18.36 1.14
C ARG A 218 6.51 17.27 1.28
N ILE A 219 6.72 16.43 2.28
CA ILE A 219 5.94 15.23 2.52
C ILE A 219 5.30 15.35 3.89
N VAL A 220 3.98 15.37 3.91
CA VAL A 220 3.17 15.37 5.14
C VAL A 220 2.66 13.95 5.37
N VAL A 221 3.19 13.30 6.39
CA VAL A 221 2.80 11.92 6.72
C VAL A 221 1.62 11.95 7.69
N LEU A 222 0.50 11.42 7.24
CA LEU A 222 -0.70 11.21 8.05
C LEU A 222 -0.68 9.82 8.67
N GLY A 223 -1.08 9.72 9.91
CA GLY A 223 -1.16 8.44 10.63
C GLY A 223 -2.23 8.47 11.70
N GLY A 224 -2.57 7.28 12.21
CA GLY A 224 -3.66 7.05 13.14
C GLY A 224 -4.85 6.36 12.46
N ASN A 225 -5.52 5.51 13.22
CA ASN A 225 -6.76 4.87 12.80
C ASN A 225 -7.92 5.63 13.44
N ASN A 226 -8.45 6.63 12.71
CA ASN A 226 -9.57 7.48 13.13
C ASN A 226 -9.54 7.91 14.62
N PRO A 227 -9.16 9.16 14.90
CA PRO A 227 -8.85 10.23 13.94
C PRO A 227 -7.40 10.20 13.45
N ALA A 228 -7.20 10.57 12.18
CA ALA A 228 -5.87 10.79 11.64
C ALA A 228 -5.29 12.13 12.10
N ARG A 229 -3.98 12.12 12.36
CA ARG A 229 -3.16 13.30 12.72
C ARG A 229 -1.92 13.36 11.84
N ILE A 230 -1.27 14.50 11.79
CA ILE A 230 0.05 14.61 11.18
C ILE A 230 1.06 13.93 12.10
N ARG A 231 1.74 12.89 11.59
CA ARG A 231 2.84 12.22 12.30
C ARG A 231 4.12 13.00 12.19
N THR A 232 4.45 13.41 10.97
CA THR A 232 5.66 14.19 10.69
C THR A 232 5.52 14.93 9.38
N ILE A 233 6.37 15.92 9.20
CA ILE A 233 6.55 16.66 7.94
C ILE A 233 8.02 16.58 7.58
N LEU A 234 8.32 16.01 6.40
CA LEU A 234 9.66 15.88 5.87
C LEU A 234 9.83 16.82 4.67
N ARG A 235 11.02 17.42 4.55
CA ARG A 235 11.41 18.17 3.36
C ARG A 235 12.41 17.37 2.59
N ASP A 236 12.19 17.27 1.29
CA ASP A 236 13.11 16.64 0.37
C ASP A 236 13.85 17.72 -0.41
N GLU A 237 15.15 17.84 -0.12
CA GLU A 237 16.05 18.80 -0.76
C GLU A 237 16.81 18.19 -1.97
N LEU A 238 16.46 16.96 -2.37
CA LEU A 238 17.10 16.30 -3.49
C LEU A 238 16.84 17.05 -4.80
N PRO A 239 17.87 17.29 -5.60
CA PRO A 239 17.71 17.99 -6.88
C PRO A 239 16.89 17.15 -7.88
N ARG A 240 16.21 17.82 -8.80
CA ARG A 240 15.52 17.17 -9.93
C ARG A 240 16.38 17.23 -11.20
N PRO A 241 16.31 16.20 -12.08
CA PRO A 241 15.51 14.98 -11.98
C PRO A 241 16.08 14.04 -10.90
N ARG A 242 15.19 13.39 -10.13
CA ARG A 242 15.57 12.42 -9.11
C ARG A 242 15.76 11.04 -9.70
N ASP A 243 16.79 10.33 -9.24
CA ASP A 243 17.02 8.95 -9.59
C ASP A 243 16.59 8.05 -8.43
N TYR A 244 15.67 7.13 -8.69
CA TYR A 244 15.21 6.14 -7.73
C TYR A 244 16.33 5.24 -7.16
N GLN A 245 17.44 5.09 -7.93
CA GLN A 245 18.57 4.25 -7.55
C GLN A 245 19.64 5.02 -6.78
N SER A 246 19.52 6.34 -6.65
CA SER A 246 20.48 7.14 -5.89
C SER A 246 20.40 6.78 -4.40
N LEU A 247 21.54 6.80 -3.71
CA LEU A 247 21.62 6.48 -2.28
C LEU A 247 20.75 7.42 -1.44
N GLU A 248 20.66 8.68 -1.84
CA GLU A 248 19.89 9.70 -1.17
C GLU A 248 18.38 9.44 -1.30
N CYS A 249 17.91 9.09 -2.50
CA CYS A 249 16.49 8.75 -2.73
C CYS A 249 16.10 7.48 -1.96
N VAL A 250 16.97 6.48 -1.96
CA VAL A 250 16.80 5.25 -1.18
C VAL A 250 16.75 5.56 0.32
N ALA A 251 17.62 6.44 0.83
CA ALA A 251 17.60 6.84 2.24
C ALA A 251 16.29 7.54 2.63
N LEU A 252 15.77 8.43 1.76
CA LEU A 252 14.48 9.08 1.97
C LEU A 252 13.32 8.08 2.00
N ILE A 253 13.28 7.13 1.04
CA ILE A 253 12.27 6.05 1.01
C ILE A 253 12.29 5.26 2.32
N ASN A 254 13.48 4.95 2.86
CA ASN A 254 13.64 4.24 4.13
C ASN A 254 13.11 5.03 5.31
N GLN A 255 13.46 6.31 5.38
CA GLN A 255 12.98 7.20 6.42
C GLN A 255 11.45 7.28 6.40
N LEU A 256 10.84 7.44 5.23
CA LEU A 256 9.39 7.47 5.06
C LEU A 256 8.74 6.16 5.49
N HIS A 257 9.34 5.04 5.11
CA HIS A 257 8.85 3.71 5.50
C HIS A 257 8.88 3.54 7.02
N GLY A 258 9.99 3.92 7.70
CA GLY A 258 10.09 3.89 9.15
C GLY A 258 9.01 4.72 9.85
N VAL A 259 8.74 5.92 9.32
CA VAL A 259 7.69 6.80 9.86
C VAL A 259 6.29 6.20 9.70
N ILE A 260 5.98 5.57 8.54
CA ILE A 260 4.63 5.02 8.27
C ILE A 260 4.38 3.76 9.09
N THR A 261 5.34 2.86 9.16
CA THR A 261 5.20 1.58 9.87
C THR A 261 5.23 1.75 11.38
N GLY A 262 5.69 2.90 11.87
CA GLY A 262 5.89 3.12 13.32
C GLY A 262 7.01 2.24 13.89
N SER A 263 7.73 1.57 13.00
CA SER A 263 8.87 0.74 13.28
C SER A 263 10.09 1.47 12.71
N GLU A 264 10.85 2.16 13.55
CA GLU A 264 12.29 2.02 13.36
C GLU A 264 12.52 0.52 13.35
N LEU A 265 13.25 0.01 12.38
CA LEU A 265 13.78 -1.36 12.46
C LEU A 265 14.45 -1.45 13.84
N PRO A 266 13.97 -2.30 14.74
CA PRO A 266 14.36 -2.18 16.13
C PRO A 266 15.86 -2.40 16.29
N ASP A 267 16.59 -1.34 16.66
CA ASP A 267 17.89 -1.44 17.32
C ASP A 267 17.67 -1.91 18.76
N VAL A 268 16.87 -2.94 18.97
CA VAL A 268 16.68 -3.54 20.29
C VAL A 268 17.27 -4.92 20.26
N ALA A 269 18.38 -5.06 21.01
CA ALA A 269 18.80 -6.37 21.48
C ALA A 269 17.59 -7.14 22.00
N PRO A 270 17.54 -8.47 21.85
CA PRO A 270 16.38 -9.26 22.26
C PRO A 270 16.15 -9.02 23.75
N ALA A 271 15.19 -8.16 24.07
CA ALA A 271 14.67 -8.06 25.41
C ALA A 271 14.07 -9.42 25.73
N ALA A 272 14.55 -9.99 26.81
CA ALA A 272 14.00 -11.20 27.40
C ALA A 272 12.47 -11.12 27.38
N ALA A 273 11.84 -12.22 26.90
CA ALA A 273 10.43 -12.36 26.78
C ALA A 273 9.68 -11.72 27.96
N SER A 274 9.03 -10.59 27.71
CA SER A 274 7.99 -10.08 28.58
C SER A 274 6.73 -10.85 28.22
N ASP A 275 6.21 -11.62 29.17
CA ASP A 275 4.92 -12.26 29.16
C ASP A 275 3.82 -11.19 29.01
N ASP A 276 3.51 -10.77 27.81
CA ASP A 276 2.28 -10.07 27.49
C ASP A 276 1.33 -11.08 26.82
N ALA A 277 0.68 -11.84 27.68
CA ALA A 277 -0.29 -12.86 27.32
C ALA A 277 -1.55 -12.17 26.77
N GLY A 278 -1.72 -12.15 25.43
CA GLY A 278 -3.02 -11.73 24.91
C GLY A 278 -3.21 -11.75 23.41
N PHE A 279 -2.28 -11.28 22.63
CA PHE A 279 -2.48 -11.15 21.18
C PHE A 279 -1.39 -11.89 20.40
N GLY A 280 -1.80 -12.84 19.54
CA GLY A 280 -0.88 -13.55 18.63
C GLY A 280 -0.25 -12.59 17.60
N GLN A 281 1.00 -12.81 17.26
CA GLN A 281 1.61 -12.06 16.14
C GLN A 281 0.92 -12.44 14.83
N PRO A 282 0.50 -11.47 13.98
CA PRO A 282 -0.14 -11.73 12.70
C PRO A 282 0.81 -12.50 11.78
N LEU A 283 0.30 -13.57 11.12
CA LEU A 283 1.07 -14.30 10.14
C LEU A 283 1.16 -13.51 8.83
N PRO A 284 2.37 -13.18 8.36
CA PRO A 284 2.55 -12.52 7.07
C PRO A 284 2.06 -13.42 5.93
N HIS A 285 1.30 -12.86 4.99
CA HIS A 285 0.78 -13.62 3.85
C HIS A 285 1.87 -13.86 2.80
N VAL A 286 2.67 -14.90 3.03
CA VAL A 286 3.86 -15.28 2.24
C VAL A 286 3.91 -16.79 2.09
N SER A 287 4.21 -17.25 0.89
CA SER A 287 4.41 -18.67 0.61
C SER A 287 5.74 -19.19 1.17
N PRO A 288 5.86 -20.47 1.54
CA PRO A 288 7.14 -21.06 1.92
C PRO A 288 8.22 -20.92 0.85
N GLY A 289 7.84 -20.98 -0.44
CA GLY A 289 8.76 -20.85 -1.57
C GLY A 289 9.44 -19.48 -1.62
N GLU A 290 8.71 -18.40 -1.34
CA GLU A 290 9.27 -17.04 -1.30
C GLU A 290 10.27 -16.89 -0.15
N ILE A 291 9.98 -17.46 1.02
CA ILE A 291 10.90 -17.46 2.16
C ILE A 291 12.18 -18.25 1.82
N VAL A 292 12.04 -19.45 1.27
CA VAL A 292 13.18 -20.28 0.84
C VAL A 292 14.03 -19.54 -0.20
N GLY A 293 13.41 -18.91 -1.19
CA GLY A 293 14.12 -18.12 -2.21
C GLY A 293 14.93 -16.98 -1.60
N LEU A 294 14.40 -16.27 -0.60
CA LEU A 294 15.14 -15.24 0.14
C LEU A 294 16.36 -15.82 0.87
N LEU A 295 16.21 -16.96 1.56
CA LEU A 295 17.30 -17.58 2.32
C LEU A 295 18.41 -18.07 1.39
N GLU A 296 18.08 -18.72 0.27
CA GLU A 296 19.04 -19.18 -0.76
C GLU A 296 19.75 -17.98 -1.42
N TYR A 297 19.04 -16.90 -1.70
CA TYR A 297 19.61 -15.66 -2.19
C TYR A 297 20.66 -15.08 -1.22
N LEU A 298 20.36 -15.06 0.08
CA LEU A 298 21.27 -14.56 1.11
C LEU A 298 22.51 -15.46 1.26
N ASP A 299 22.32 -16.77 1.31
CA ASP A 299 23.43 -17.73 1.48
C ASP A 299 24.42 -17.64 0.31
N ALA A 300 23.94 -17.53 -0.92
CA ALA A 300 24.75 -17.33 -2.12
C ALA A 300 25.62 -16.05 -2.11
N ARG A 301 25.31 -15.10 -1.20
CA ARG A 301 26.01 -13.81 -1.06
C ARG A 301 26.74 -13.65 0.27
N GLY A 302 27.06 -14.75 0.94
CA GLY A 302 27.79 -14.73 2.20
C GLY A 302 26.94 -14.47 3.43
N GLY A 303 25.61 -14.58 3.32
CA GLY A 303 24.67 -14.52 4.44
C GLY A 303 24.25 -13.11 4.86
N LYS A 304 24.58 -12.08 4.07
CA LYS A 304 24.19 -10.69 4.33
C LYS A 304 23.89 -9.96 3.05
N SER A 305 22.78 -9.20 3.04
CA SER A 305 22.47 -8.26 1.96
C SER A 305 21.65 -7.10 2.51
N ASP A 306 21.71 -5.97 1.82
CA ASP A 306 20.79 -4.87 2.07
C ASP A 306 19.42 -5.19 1.46
N VAL A 307 18.33 -4.86 2.17
CA VAL A 307 16.96 -5.18 1.76
C VAL A 307 16.62 -4.56 0.40
N PHE A 308 17.15 -3.37 0.10
CA PHE A 308 16.91 -2.68 -1.17
C PHE A 308 17.63 -3.35 -2.33
N ARG A 309 18.85 -3.83 -2.06
CA ARG A 309 19.62 -4.60 -3.03
C ARG A 309 18.94 -5.92 -3.37
N ILE A 310 18.30 -6.55 -2.37
CA ILE A 310 17.50 -7.75 -2.60
C ILE A 310 16.30 -7.39 -3.51
N ALA A 311 15.54 -6.33 -3.19
CA ALA A 311 14.39 -5.91 -4.00
C ALA A 311 14.76 -5.62 -5.46
N ALA A 312 15.85 -4.86 -5.68
CA ALA A 312 16.33 -4.51 -7.02
C ALA A 312 16.76 -5.71 -7.85
N GLN A 313 17.26 -6.79 -7.21
CA GLN A 313 17.80 -7.97 -7.91
C GLN A 313 16.81 -9.14 -8.01
N THR A 314 15.76 -9.18 -7.20
CA THR A 314 14.77 -10.27 -7.20
C THR A 314 13.46 -9.91 -7.92
N ASN A 315 13.34 -8.70 -8.44
CA ASN A 315 12.14 -8.18 -9.10
C ASN A 315 10.86 -8.26 -8.25
N HIS A 316 11.02 -8.30 -6.92
CA HIS A 316 9.89 -8.20 -5.98
C HIS A 316 9.57 -6.74 -5.71
N GLU A 317 8.27 -6.43 -5.60
CA GLU A 317 7.86 -5.16 -5.01
C GLU A 317 8.38 -5.05 -3.58
N PHE A 318 8.88 -3.87 -3.21
CA PHE A 318 9.53 -3.65 -1.91
C PHE A 318 8.62 -4.04 -0.73
N GLY A 319 7.31 -3.74 -0.81
CA GLY A 319 6.33 -4.13 0.19
C GLY A 319 6.21 -5.65 0.35
N GLN A 320 6.23 -6.39 -0.77
CA GLN A 320 6.21 -7.85 -0.77
C GLN A 320 7.50 -8.40 -0.16
N LEU A 321 8.67 -7.85 -0.53
CA LEU A 321 9.94 -8.28 0.05
C LEU A 321 9.99 -8.07 1.56
N ILE A 322 9.53 -6.92 2.08
CA ILE A 322 9.44 -6.68 3.52
C ILE A 322 8.57 -7.73 4.21
N THR A 323 7.46 -8.12 3.57
CA THR A 323 6.58 -9.17 4.10
C THR A 323 7.29 -10.52 4.14
N ILE A 324 8.09 -10.86 3.10
CA ILE A 324 8.92 -12.07 3.04
C ILE A 324 10.00 -12.05 4.12
N VAL A 325 10.69 -10.92 4.29
CA VAL A 325 11.72 -10.74 5.32
C VAL A 325 11.13 -10.89 6.72
N LYS A 326 9.98 -10.26 7.01
CA LYS A 326 9.27 -10.43 8.30
C LYS A 326 8.87 -11.87 8.58
N ALA A 327 8.40 -12.59 7.54
CA ALA A 327 8.07 -14.00 7.65
C ALA A 327 9.31 -14.86 7.98
N ALA A 328 10.45 -14.59 7.33
CA ALA A 328 11.72 -15.27 7.58
C ALA A 328 12.27 -14.94 8.97
N GLU A 329 12.10 -13.71 9.45
CA GLU A 329 12.48 -13.26 10.80
C GLU A 329 11.61 -13.93 11.87
N MET A 330 10.30 -13.98 11.67
CA MET A 330 9.36 -14.70 12.55
C MET A 330 9.74 -16.18 12.72
N LEU A 331 10.26 -16.81 11.67
CA LEU A 331 10.79 -18.16 11.69
C LEU A 331 12.24 -18.25 12.20
N ASN A 332 12.83 -17.15 12.69
CA ASN A 332 14.21 -17.08 13.18
C ASN A 332 15.28 -17.53 12.16
N PHE A 333 15.01 -17.33 10.88
CA PHE A 333 15.97 -17.65 9.80
C PHE A 333 16.83 -16.46 9.42
N VAL A 334 16.31 -15.24 9.61
CA VAL A 334 17.04 -14.00 9.38
C VAL A 334 16.90 -13.06 10.57
N ASP A 335 17.78 -12.08 10.64
CA ASP A 335 17.71 -10.93 11.54
C ASP A 335 17.87 -9.66 10.71
N THR A 336 17.23 -8.55 11.11
CA THR A 336 17.15 -7.34 10.30
C THR A 336 17.67 -6.10 11.03
N PRO A 337 18.96 -6.08 11.43
CA PRO A 337 19.54 -4.88 12.03
C PRO A 337 19.62 -3.75 11.00
N LYS A 338 18.91 -2.64 11.23
CA LYS A 338 18.82 -1.48 10.33
C LYS A 338 18.22 -1.86 8.97
N SER A 339 18.93 -1.66 7.87
CA SER A 339 18.48 -2.05 6.51
C SER A 339 19.09 -3.38 6.03
N ALA A 340 19.94 -4.02 6.84
CA ALA A 340 20.61 -5.25 6.47
C ALA A 340 19.75 -6.47 6.86
N VAL A 341 19.64 -7.43 5.94
CA VAL A 341 19.08 -8.75 6.21
C VAL A 341 20.23 -9.72 6.41
N LEU A 342 20.32 -10.28 7.62
CA LEU A 342 21.39 -11.19 8.03
C LEU A 342 20.84 -12.60 8.17
N LEU A 343 21.44 -13.55 7.47
CA LEU A 343 21.09 -14.96 7.61
C LEU A 343 21.56 -15.48 8.98
N GLN A 344 20.61 -15.92 9.81
CA GLN A 344 20.87 -16.49 11.13
C GLN A 344 21.45 -17.92 11.02
N PRO A 345 22.08 -18.46 12.07
CA PRO A 345 22.61 -19.82 12.06
C PRO A 345 21.59 -20.88 11.65
N GLU A 346 20.32 -20.76 12.12
CA GLU A 346 19.25 -21.67 11.75
C GLU A 346 18.83 -21.51 10.27
N GLY A 347 18.82 -20.30 9.74
CA GLY A 347 18.58 -20.04 8.33
C GLY A 347 19.68 -20.63 7.44
N ARG A 348 20.95 -20.50 7.83
CA ARG A 348 22.08 -21.10 7.12
C ARG A 348 22.01 -22.62 7.15
N ARG A 349 21.74 -23.19 8.33
CA ARG A 349 21.53 -24.63 8.48
C ARG A 349 20.38 -25.13 7.60
N PHE A 350 19.27 -24.37 7.54
CA PHE A 350 18.14 -24.72 6.70
C PHE A 350 18.50 -24.78 5.20
N VAL A 351 19.23 -23.79 4.69
CA VAL A 351 19.62 -23.73 3.26
C VAL A 351 20.57 -24.90 2.90
N GLN A 352 21.49 -25.25 3.80
CA GLN A 352 22.51 -26.27 3.56
C GLN A 352 22.01 -27.69 3.83
N ALA A 353 20.85 -27.84 4.48
CA ALA A 353 20.32 -29.14 4.87
C ALA A 353 19.70 -29.93 3.69
N ALA A 354 19.68 -31.26 3.82
CA ALA A 354 18.96 -32.15 2.91
C ALA A 354 17.42 -31.89 3.02
N PRO A 355 16.63 -32.24 1.99
CA PRO A 355 15.19 -31.92 1.93
C PRO A 355 14.39 -32.35 3.18
N ASP A 356 14.66 -33.52 3.73
CA ASP A 356 13.97 -34.02 4.93
C ASP A 356 14.39 -33.25 6.19
N GLU A 357 15.64 -32.85 6.28
CA GLU A 357 16.15 -32.03 7.37
C GLU A 357 15.63 -30.59 7.28
N ARG A 358 15.52 -30.00 6.09
CA ARG A 358 14.86 -28.70 5.88
C ARG A 358 13.44 -28.69 6.46
N LYS A 359 12.64 -29.72 6.19
CA LYS A 359 11.28 -29.85 6.74
C LYS A 359 11.30 -29.96 8.27
N ALA A 360 12.26 -30.68 8.84
CA ALA A 360 12.41 -30.79 10.29
C ALA A 360 12.78 -29.46 10.95
N ILE A 361 13.70 -28.71 10.37
CA ILE A 361 14.09 -27.37 10.85
C ILE A 361 12.89 -26.42 10.76
N TRP A 362 12.19 -26.38 9.61
CA TRP A 362 11.01 -25.56 9.41
C TRP A 362 9.93 -25.85 10.46
N ARG A 363 9.61 -27.13 10.67
CA ARG A 363 8.65 -27.58 11.68
C ARG A 363 9.04 -27.14 13.09
N ALA A 364 10.32 -27.21 13.43
CA ALA A 364 10.82 -26.78 14.73
C ALA A 364 10.59 -25.26 14.94
N GLN A 365 10.80 -24.46 13.91
CA GLN A 365 10.54 -23.01 13.98
C GLN A 365 9.03 -22.70 14.05
N LEU A 366 8.18 -23.42 13.29
CA LEU A 366 6.73 -23.25 13.38
C LEU A 366 6.20 -23.50 14.79
N LEU A 367 6.71 -24.53 15.48
CA LEU A 367 6.29 -24.86 16.85
C LEU A 367 6.69 -23.81 17.90
N ARG A 368 7.51 -22.85 17.57
CA ARG A 368 7.81 -21.68 18.41
C ARG A 368 6.72 -20.62 18.33
N LEU A 369 5.93 -20.61 17.25
CA LEU A 369 4.83 -19.68 17.06
C LEU A 369 3.60 -20.14 17.83
N SER A 370 2.98 -19.25 18.60
CA SER A 370 1.87 -19.53 19.50
C SER A 370 0.71 -20.27 18.82
N LEU A 371 0.28 -19.80 17.64
CA LEU A 371 -0.81 -20.40 16.88
C LEU A 371 -0.51 -21.87 16.53
N PHE A 372 0.66 -22.18 15.99
CA PHE A 372 1.03 -23.55 15.60
C PHE A 372 1.22 -24.47 16.82
N SER A 373 1.81 -23.95 17.89
CA SER A 373 2.01 -24.74 19.13
C SER A 373 0.70 -25.07 19.81
N GLU A 374 -0.26 -24.15 19.84
CA GLU A 374 -1.60 -24.33 20.40
C GLU A 374 -2.40 -25.39 19.61
N ILE A 375 -2.46 -25.24 18.29
CA ILE A 375 -3.13 -26.22 17.42
C ILE A 375 -2.48 -27.60 17.54
N ALA A 376 -1.15 -27.69 17.61
CA ALA A 376 -0.45 -28.94 17.83
C ALA A 376 -0.76 -29.56 19.22
N ALA A 377 -0.96 -28.74 20.25
CA ALA A 377 -1.35 -29.21 21.58
C ALA A 377 -2.78 -29.75 21.60
N VAL A 378 -3.71 -29.10 20.93
CA VAL A 378 -5.11 -29.55 20.80
C VAL A 378 -5.17 -30.86 20.03
N LEU A 379 -4.49 -30.95 18.86
CA LEU A 379 -4.44 -32.19 18.07
C LEU A 379 -3.89 -33.38 18.87
N ARG A 380 -2.90 -33.16 19.76
CA ARG A 380 -2.35 -34.23 20.63
C ARG A 380 -3.35 -34.74 21.68
N LYS A 381 -4.25 -33.87 22.16
CA LYS A 381 -5.26 -34.22 23.18
C LYS A 381 -6.49 -34.88 22.57
N GLN A 382 -6.80 -34.67 21.31
CA GLN A 382 -7.95 -35.26 20.63
C GLN A 382 -7.72 -36.75 20.35
N ARG A 383 -8.72 -37.61 20.68
CA ARG A 383 -8.64 -39.08 20.53
C ARG A 383 -8.33 -39.56 19.11
N LYS A 384 -8.76 -38.80 18.06
CA LYS A 384 -8.53 -39.11 16.65
C LYS A 384 -7.41 -38.26 16.01
N HIS A 385 -6.78 -37.40 16.80
CA HIS A 385 -5.77 -36.42 16.28
C HIS A 385 -6.25 -35.60 15.08
N VAL A 386 -7.54 -35.23 15.08
CA VAL A 386 -8.19 -34.47 14.00
C VAL A 386 -9.01 -33.33 14.63
N ILE A 387 -8.99 -32.18 14.01
CA ILE A 387 -9.81 -31.00 14.33
C ILE A 387 -10.44 -30.46 13.06
N ASP A 388 -11.57 -29.75 13.16
CA ASP A 388 -12.21 -29.10 12.04
C ASP A 388 -11.56 -27.75 11.70
N ARG A 389 -11.81 -27.28 10.49
CA ARG A 389 -11.38 -25.98 10.00
C ARG A 389 -11.89 -24.85 10.87
N ASP A 390 -13.14 -24.94 11.29
CA ASP A 390 -13.83 -23.86 12.00
C ASP A 390 -13.17 -23.60 13.36
N PHE A 391 -12.72 -24.63 14.06
CA PHE A 391 -11.95 -24.48 15.29
C PHE A 391 -10.67 -23.64 15.08
N VAL A 392 -9.94 -23.87 13.97
CA VAL A 392 -8.73 -23.10 13.67
C VAL A 392 -9.08 -21.68 13.30
N LEU A 393 -10.16 -21.46 12.52
CA LEU A 393 -10.66 -20.14 12.18
C LEU A 393 -11.09 -19.34 13.42
N GLU A 394 -11.82 -19.97 14.35
CA GLU A 394 -12.19 -19.36 15.64
C GLU A 394 -10.93 -18.97 16.44
N THR A 395 -9.94 -19.86 16.50
CA THR A 395 -8.66 -19.57 17.18
C THR A 395 -7.96 -18.37 16.55
N ILE A 396 -7.94 -18.27 15.21
CA ILE A 396 -7.37 -17.14 14.48
C ILE A 396 -8.13 -15.85 14.81
N VAL A 397 -9.45 -15.85 14.73
CA VAL A 397 -10.30 -14.68 15.01
C VAL A 397 -10.12 -14.20 16.45
N LEU A 398 -10.05 -15.12 17.42
CA LEU A 398 -9.85 -14.79 18.84
C LEU A 398 -8.45 -14.18 19.10
N ARG A 399 -7.43 -14.68 18.42
CA ARG A 399 -6.04 -14.23 18.59
C ARG A 399 -5.66 -13.02 17.75
N MET A 400 -6.28 -12.86 16.58
CA MET A 400 -5.96 -11.86 15.57
C MET A 400 -7.24 -11.22 14.99
N PRO A 401 -8.06 -10.53 15.82
CA PRO A 401 -9.40 -10.05 15.43
C PRO A 401 -9.38 -8.97 14.35
N GLN A 402 -8.22 -8.38 14.05
CA GLN A 402 -8.06 -7.33 13.04
C GLN A 402 -7.55 -7.86 11.68
N GLU A 403 -7.19 -9.13 11.62
CA GLU A 403 -6.63 -9.76 10.41
C GLU A 403 -7.72 -10.41 9.55
N ASN A 404 -7.42 -10.58 8.26
CA ASN A 404 -8.27 -11.38 7.38
C ASN A 404 -8.05 -12.87 7.72
N TYR A 405 -8.97 -13.45 8.48
CA TYR A 405 -8.87 -14.82 9.00
C TYR A 405 -8.73 -15.88 7.91
N GLU A 406 -9.30 -15.68 6.71
CA GLU A 406 -9.16 -16.63 5.60
C GLU A 406 -7.72 -16.63 5.05
N LYS A 407 -7.13 -15.45 4.82
CA LYS A 407 -5.74 -15.33 4.37
C LYS A 407 -4.75 -15.86 5.40
N VAL A 408 -5.00 -15.60 6.70
CA VAL A 408 -4.18 -16.15 7.78
C VAL A 408 -4.29 -17.67 7.81
N PHE A 409 -5.48 -18.22 7.60
CA PHE A 409 -5.69 -19.68 7.53
C PHE A 409 -4.98 -20.31 6.33
N GLU A 410 -5.03 -19.69 5.13
CA GLU A 410 -4.30 -20.16 3.96
C GLU A 410 -2.79 -20.19 4.21
N THR A 411 -2.24 -19.14 4.82
CA THR A 411 -0.83 -19.08 5.21
C THR A 411 -0.49 -20.16 6.24
N PHE A 412 -1.32 -20.32 7.27
CA PHE A 412 -1.17 -21.36 8.28
C PHE A 412 -1.11 -22.76 7.66
N VAL A 413 -2.05 -23.09 6.77
CA VAL A 413 -2.09 -24.39 6.08
C VAL A 413 -0.86 -24.56 5.17
N GLY A 414 -0.47 -23.54 4.42
CA GLY A 414 0.68 -23.57 3.53
C GLY A 414 1.99 -23.84 4.28
N TRP A 415 2.22 -23.13 5.38
CA TRP A 415 3.42 -23.30 6.20
C TRP A 415 3.44 -24.65 6.93
N ALA A 416 2.28 -25.09 7.45
CA ALA A 416 2.16 -26.39 8.12
C ALA A 416 2.40 -27.56 7.16
N ARG A 417 1.88 -27.47 5.92
CA ARG A 417 2.04 -28.48 4.87
C ARG A 417 3.51 -28.59 4.43
N PHE A 418 4.21 -27.45 4.24
CA PHE A 418 5.61 -27.43 3.90
C PHE A 418 6.50 -28.10 4.95
N GLY A 419 6.24 -27.83 6.24
CA GLY A 419 6.97 -28.44 7.37
C GLY A 419 6.53 -29.87 7.73
N GLU A 420 5.55 -30.45 7.03
CA GLU A 420 4.95 -31.74 7.38
C GLU A 420 4.47 -31.76 8.84
N LEU A 421 3.91 -30.65 9.31
CA LEU A 421 3.39 -30.52 10.68
C LEU A 421 1.94 -30.99 10.77
N PHE A 422 1.10 -30.47 9.84
CA PHE A 422 -0.32 -30.82 9.73
C PHE A 422 -0.67 -31.16 8.28
N ALA A 423 -1.67 -32.04 8.11
CA ALA A 423 -2.34 -32.29 6.84
C ALA A 423 -3.74 -31.66 6.90
N TYR A 424 -4.13 -30.98 5.83
CA TYR A 424 -5.45 -30.40 5.65
C TYR A 424 -6.16 -31.05 4.48
N ASP A 425 -7.31 -31.64 4.72
CA ASP A 425 -8.21 -32.19 3.70
C ASP A 425 -9.31 -31.18 3.39
N GLU A 426 -9.23 -30.56 2.21
CA GLU A 426 -10.15 -29.50 1.76
C GLU A 426 -11.57 -30.01 1.53
N LYS A 427 -11.75 -31.32 1.20
CA LYS A 427 -13.06 -31.90 0.89
C LYS A 427 -13.94 -32.08 2.13
N ILE A 428 -13.31 -32.42 3.23
CA ILE A 428 -14.01 -32.67 4.52
C ILE A 428 -13.75 -31.58 5.55
N GLY A 429 -12.92 -30.56 5.23
CA GLY A 429 -12.61 -29.47 6.13
C GLY A 429 -11.85 -29.86 7.39
N MET A 430 -11.05 -30.94 7.35
CA MET A 430 -10.41 -31.49 8.55
C MET A 430 -8.89 -31.32 8.52
N ILE A 431 -8.35 -30.97 9.67
CA ILE A 431 -6.89 -30.85 9.90
C ILE A 431 -6.48 -32.03 10.78
N SER A 432 -5.45 -32.73 10.35
CA SER A 432 -4.89 -33.88 11.04
C SER A 432 -3.39 -33.77 11.25
N ARG A 433 -2.83 -34.53 12.16
CA ARG A 433 -1.41 -34.67 12.30
C ARG A 433 -0.83 -35.29 11.01
N TYR A 434 0.30 -34.77 10.51
CA TYR A 434 0.95 -35.36 9.34
C TYR A 434 1.52 -36.75 9.70
N GLU A 435 1.01 -37.80 9.05
CA GLU A 435 1.53 -39.14 9.17
C GLU A 435 2.48 -39.45 8.03
N ARG A 436 3.76 -39.71 8.31
CA ARG A 436 4.71 -40.17 7.32
C ARG A 436 4.26 -41.54 6.82
N ARG A 437 3.76 -41.65 5.58
CA ARG A 437 3.58 -42.95 4.94
C ARG A 437 4.95 -43.66 4.90
N ARG A 438 5.11 -44.72 5.64
CA ARG A 438 6.24 -45.62 5.47
C ARG A 438 6.19 -46.19 4.06
N SER A 439 7.19 -45.88 3.25
CA SER A 439 7.35 -46.47 1.93
C SER A 439 7.48 -47.99 2.10
N GLY A 440 6.46 -48.73 1.76
CA GLY A 440 6.49 -50.19 1.80
C GLY A 440 5.24 -50.91 2.31
N ALA A 441 4.05 -50.32 2.24
CA ALA A 441 2.81 -51.10 2.45
C ALA A 441 1.79 -50.70 1.38
N THR A 442 1.40 -51.68 0.58
CA THR A 442 0.33 -51.70 -0.43
C THR A 442 -0.94 -51.09 0.18
N ALA A 443 -1.60 -50.21 -0.53
CA ALA A 443 -2.83 -49.55 -0.14
C ALA A 443 -3.93 -50.62 0.17
N ALA A 444 -4.31 -50.75 1.43
CA ALA A 444 -5.57 -51.32 1.77
C ALA A 444 -6.67 -50.28 1.50
N VAL A 445 -7.47 -50.53 0.49
CA VAL A 445 -8.70 -49.80 0.19
C VAL A 445 -9.62 -50.02 1.42
N VAL A 446 -9.84 -48.98 2.21
CA VAL A 446 -10.93 -48.98 3.17
C VAL A 446 -12.19 -48.73 2.35
N GLU A 447 -12.96 -49.81 2.11
CA GLU A 447 -14.32 -49.76 1.58
C GLU A 447 -15.18 -48.81 2.43
N ALA A 448 -15.84 -47.90 1.76
CA ALA A 448 -16.85 -47.05 2.36
C ALA A 448 -18.03 -47.97 2.82
N PRO A 449 -18.66 -47.66 3.96
CA PRO A 449 -19.85 -48.41 4.35
C PRO A 449 -20.96 -48.21 3.32
N GLU A 450 -21.54 -49.34 2.83
CA GLU A 450 -22.67 -49.36 1.93
C GLU A 450 -23.84 -48.51 2.47
N ALA A 451 -24.36 -47.66 1.62
CA ALA A 451 -25.58 -46.93 1.90
C ALA A 451 -26.78 -47.89 2.04
N PRO A 452 -27.71 -47.68 2.98
CA PRO A 452 -28.88 -48.51 3.15
C PRO A 452 -29.78 -48.39 1.89
N PRO A 453 -30.48 -49.47 1.49
CA PRO A 453 -31.34 -49.50 0.32
C PRO A 453 -32.51 -48.52 0.46
N PRO A 454 -32.98 -47.93 -0.65
CA PRO A 454 -34.08 -46.99 -0.63
C PRO A 454 -35.39 -47.70 -0.27
N PRO A 455 -36.35 -47.02 0.41
CA PRO A 455 -37.64 -47.58 0.77
C PRO A 455 -38.50 -47.89 -0.50
N PRO A 456 -39.35 -48.90 -0.46
CA PRO A 456 -40.22 -49.27 -1.59
C PRO A 456 -41.26 -48.18 -1.87
N LEU A 457 -41.49 -47.94 -3.15
CA LEU A 457 -42.51 -47.02 -3.66
C LEU A 457 -43.91 -47.50 -3.25
N PRO A 458 -44.83 -46.61 -2.86
CA PRO A 458 -46.21 -46.97 -2.59
C PRO A 458 -46.94 -47.33 -3.89
N GLN A 459 -47.79 -48.39 -3.78
CA GLN A 459 -48.68 -48.86 -4.84
C GLN A 459 -49.80 -47.86 -5.13
#